data_16d4decf7911b7c5c0786688b12901c0
#
_entry.id   16d4decf7911b7c5c0786688b12901c0
#
_cell.length_a   1.000
_cell.length_b   1.000
_cell.length_c   1.000
_cell.angle_alpha   90.00
_cell.angle_beta   90.00
_cell.angle_gamma   90.00
#
_symmetry.space_group_name_H-M   'P 1'
#
loop_
_entity.id
_entity.type
_entity.pdbx_description
1 polymer ?
#
loop_
_entity_poly.entity_id
_entity_poly.type
_entity_poly.pdbx_seq_one_letter_code
_entity_poly.pdbx_strand_id
1 'polypeptide(L)'
;MITTWKILDISVEGEAITHAKYHVLATDDKNVVETEGNWEFDKFSVKTPYAEVTENQVISWVKEGATQYGQNVIESRLEEQLALLSKTKSVVPPWKPPVFTLEQQWHSQST
;
A
#
# COMPACT_ATOMS: atom_id res chain seq x y z
N MET A 1 5.60 -12.85 6.29
CA MET A 1 4.89 -11.59 5.95
C MET A 1 3.40 -11.83 5.97
N ILE A 2 2.67 -10.94 6.58
CA ILE A 2 1.21 -10.98 6.59
C ILE A 2 0.70 -9.77 5.83
N THR A 3 -0.23 -10.00 4.91
CA THR A 3 -0.81 -8.90 4.11
C THR A 3 -2.29 -8.75 4.40
N THR A 4 -2.74 -7.51 4.40
CA THR A 4 -4.15 -7.16 4.51
C THR A 4 -4.53 -6.29 3.34
N TRP A 5 -5.49 -6.74 2.57
CA TRP A 5 -5.98 -6.05 1.38
C TRP A 5 -7.32 -5.40 1.67
N LYS A 6 -7.50 -4.18 1.18
CA LYS A 6 -8.78 -3.48 1.23
C LYS A 6 -9.04 -2.79 -0.10
N ILE A 7 -10.31 -2.69 -0.44
CA ILE A 7 -10.74 -1.89 -1.58
C ILE A 7 -11.28 -0.59 -1.02
N LEU A 8 -10.66 0.50 -1.40
CA LEU A 8 -11.03 1.83 -0.89
C LEU A 8 -12.14 2.46 -1.71
N ASP A 9 -12.17 2.17 -3.01
CA ASP A 9 -13.14 2.77 -3.90
C ASP A 9 -13.22 1.94 -5.18
N ILE A 10 -14.34 2.03 -5.87
CA ILE A 10 -14.51 1.42 -7.19
C ILE A 10 -15.07 2.45 -8.15
N SER A 11 -14.71 2.32 -9.42
CA SER A 11 -15.28 3.12 -10.51
C SER A 11 -16.02 2.19 -11.45
N VAL A 12 -17.12 2.66 -11.99
CA VAL A 12 -17.95 1.87 -12.90
C VAL A 12 -18.25 2.65 -14.16
N GLU A 13 -18.53 1.90 -15.21
CA GLU A 13 -19.11 2.43 -16.42
C GLU A 13 -20.37 1.61 -16.69
N GLY A 14 -21.55 2.26 -16.56
CA GLY A 14 -22.78 1.52 -16.51
C GLY A 14 -22.84 0.68 -15.25
N GLU A 15 -22.99 -0.63 -15.41
CA GLU A 15 -22.99 -1.57 -14.30
C GLU A 15 -21.67 -2.31 -14.12
N ALA A 16 -20.72 -2.07 -15.02
CA ALA A 16 -19.44 -2.78 -15.01
C ALA A 16 -18.37 -2.02 -14.26
N ILE A 17 -17.66 -2.71 -13.37
CA ILE A 17 -16.52 -2.12 -12.66
C ILE A 17 -15.37 -1.95 -13.63
N THR A 18 -14.83 -0.74 -13.70
CA THR A 18 -13.68 -0.43 -14.56
C THR A 18 -12.39 -0.28 -13.77
N HIS A 19 -12.46 0.19 -12.55
CA HIS A 19 -11.28 0.44 -11.71
C HIS A 19 -11.59 0.08 -10.26
N ALA A 20 -10.54 -0.29 -9.54
CA ALA A 20 -10.63 -0.46 -8.09
C ALA A 20 -9.40 0.19 -7.46
N LYS A 21 -9.65 1.05 -6.48
CA LYS A 21 -8.57 1.62 -5.68
C LYS A 21 -8.33 0.68 -4.51
N TYR A 22 -7.13 0.15 -4.43
CA TYR A 22 -6.77 -0.83 -3.40
C TYR A 22 -5.75 -0.27 -2.43
N HIS A 23 -5.74 -0.86 -1.25
CA HIS A 23 -4.74 -0.61 -0.22
C HIS A 23 -4.25 -1.96 0.28
N VAL A 24 -2.95 -2.10 0.39
CA VAL A 24 -2.33 -3.32 0.93
C VAL A 24 -1.39 -2.93 2.05
N LEU A 25 -1.58 -3.55 3.19
CA LEU A 25 -0.69 -3.40 4.33
C LEU A 25 0.05 -4.71 4.51
N ALA A 26 1.37 -4.65 4.64
CA ALA A 26 2.20 -5.83 4.87
C ALA A 26 3.01 -5.64 6.14
N THR A 27 3.05 -6.67 6.96
CA THR A 27 3.81 -6.63 8.21
C THR A 27 4.70 -7.86 8.33
N ASP A 28 5.81 -7.68 9.01
CA ASP A 28 6.58 -8.77 9.55
C ASP A 28 6.67 -8.58 11.07
N ASP A 29 7.59 -9.27 11.74
CA ASP A 29 7.69 -9.18 13.19
C ASP A 29 8.08 -7.79 13.70
N LYS A 30 8.64 -6.95 12.85
CA LYS A 30 9.24 -5.69 13.27
C LYS A 30 8.71 -4.47 12.54
N ASN A 31 8.33 -4.63 11.29
CA ASN A 31 8.06 -3.50 10.41
C ASN A 31 6.71 -3.62 9.73
N VAL A 32 6.19 -2.47 9.33
CA VAL A 32 4.94 -2.37 8.58
C VAL A 32 5.20 -1.50 7.36
N VAL A 33 4.74 -1.95 6.21
CA VAL A 33 4.76 -1.16 4.98
C VAL A 33 3.39 -1.23 4.35
N GLU A 34 3.06 -0.23 3.55
CA GLU A 34 1.76 -0.19 2.87
C GLU A 34 1.89 0.43 1.50
N THR A 35 0.94 0.14 0.65
CA THR A 35 0.84 0.75 -0.67
C THR A 35 -0.61 0.92 -1.06
N GLU A 36 -0.86 1.90 -1.91
CA GLU A 36 -2.16 2.11 -2.53
C GLU A 36 -1.96 2.20 -4.04
N GLY A 37 -2.99 1.84 -4.78
CA GLY A 37 -2.96 1.97 -6.22
C GLY A 37 -4.35 1.85 -6.80
N ASN A 38 -4.45 2.16 -8.10
CA ASN A 38 -5.65 1.93 -8.87
C ASN A 38 -5.41 0.77 -9.80
N TRP A 39 -6.31 -0.20 -9.76
CA TRP A 39 -6.28 -1.31 -10.68
C TRP A 39 -7.31 -1.08 -11.78
N GLU A 40 -6.85 -1.09 -13.02
CA GLU A 40 -7.73 -0.96 -14.16
C GLU A 40 -8.09 -2.36 -14.67
N PHE A 41 -9.38 -2.64 -14.74
CA PHE A 41 -9.85 -3.90 -15.29
C PHE A 41 -10.00 -3.76 -16.80
N ASP A 42 -9.73 -4.85 -17.51
CA ASP A 42 -10.01 -4.91 -18.93
C ASP A 42 -11.52 -4.71 -19.11
N LYS A 43 -11.88 -3.91 -20.11
CA LYS A 43 -13.24 -3.45 -20.36
C LYS A 43 -14.29 -4.56 -20.33
N PHE A 44 -13.94 -5.76 -20.71
CA PHE A 44 -14.88 -6.87 -20.77
C PHE A 44 -14.58 -7.99 -19.78
N SER A 45 -13.64 -7.78 -18.86
CA SER A 45 -13.23 -8.84 -17.95
C SER A 45 -14.18 -9.03 -16.79
N VAL A 46 -14.82 -7.95 -16.30
CA VAL A 46 -15.73 -8.03 -15.18
C VAL A 46 -17.16 -8.03 -15.69
N LYS A 47 -17.81 -9.18 -15.59
CA LYS A 47 -19.19 -9.35 -16.07
C LYS A 47 -20.25 -9.27 -14.99
N THR A 48 -19.84 -9.31 -13.74
CA THR A 48 -20.76 -9.21 -12.62
C THR A 48 -21.14 -7.75 -12.42
N PRO A 49 -22.45 -7.42 -12.33
CA PRO A 49 -22.86 -6.04 -12.03
C PRO A 49 -22.32 -5.59 -10.69
N TYR A 50 -21.92 -4.32 -10.60
CA TYR A 50 -21.25 -3.81 -9.41
C TYR A 50 -22.11 -3.98 -8.14
N ALA A 51 -23.41 -3.93 -8.27
CA ALA A 51 -24.30 -4.07 -7.13
C ALA A 51 -24.27 -5.47 -6.50
N GLU A 52 -23.78 -6.45 -7.22
CA GLU A 52 -23.69 -7.84 -6.76
C GLU A 52 -22.28 -8.24 -6.37
N VAL A 53 -21.30 -7.34 -6.50
CA VAL A 53 -19.91 -7.63 -6.25
C VAL A 53 -19.57 -7.41 -4.77
N THR A 54 -18.79 -8.32 -4.21
CA THR A 54 -18.30 -8.18 -2.84
C THR A 54 -16.86 -7.67 -2.84
N GLU A 55 -16.43 -7.10 -1.72
CA GLU A 55 -15.05 -6.67 -1.56
C GLU A 55 -14.07 -7.81 -1.81
N ASN A 56 -14.37 -8.99 -1.27
CA ASN A 56 -13.48 -10.14 -1.43
C ASN A 56 -13.34 -10.56 -2.89
N GLN A 57 -14.40 -10.44 -3.67
CA GLN A 57 -14.31 -10.73 -5.10
C GLN A 57 -13.39 -9.74 -5.80
N VAL A 58 -13.53 -8.45 -5.50
CA VAL A 58 -12.69 -7.43 -6.11
C VAL A 58 -11.22 -7.65 -5.72
N ILE A 59 -10.96 -7.94 -4.45
CA ILE A 59 -9.61 -8.25 -3.99
C ILE A 59 -9.04 -9.44 -4.75
N SER A 60 -9.82 -10.50 -4.93
CA SER A 60 -9.37 -11.69 -5.68
C SER A 60 -9.01 -11.33 -7.12
N TRP A 61 -9.83 -10.52 -7.77
CA TRP A 61 -9.57 -10.13 -9.15
C TRP A 61 -8.31 -9.29 -9.28
N VAL A 62 -8.08 -8.35 -8.34
CA VAL A 62 -6.87 -7.53 -8.34
C VAL A 62 -5.63 -8.40 -8.08
N LYS A 63 -5.71 -9.30 -7.10
CA LYS A 63 -4.61 -10.21 -6.80
C LYS A 63 -4.26 -11.08 -8.00
N GLU A 64 -5.28 -11.63 -8.65
CA GLU A 64 -5.08 -12.47 -9.82
C GLU A 64 -4.43 -11.68 -10.95
N GLY A 65 -4.92 -10.47 -11.22
CA GLY A 65 -4.35 -9.62 -12.24
C GLY A 65 -2.92 -9.21 -11.94
N ALA A 66 -2.57 -9.06 -10.67
CA ALA A 66 -1.23 -8.66 -10.25
C ALA A 66 -0.27 -9.85 -10.13
N THR A 67 -0.73 -11.07 -10.41
CA THR A 67 0.11 -12.27 -10.32
C THR A 67 0.78 -12.53 -11.65
N GLN A 68 2.11 -12.60 -11.64
CA GLN A 68 2.93 -12.90 -12.82
C GLN A 68 3.90 -14.00 -12.44
N TYR A 69 3.98 -15.03 -13.26
CA TYR A 69 4.90 -16.15 -13.05
C TYR A 69 4.78 -16.76 -11.65
N GLY A 70 3.54 -16.86 -11.17
CA GLY A 70 3.27 -17.43 -9.85
C GLY A 70 3.50 -16.52 -8.68
N GLN A 71 3.86 -15.24 -8.90
CA GLN A 71 4.11 -14.29 -7.83
C GLN A 71 3.23 -13.07 -7.97
N ASN A 72 2.70 -12.60 -6.84
CA ASN A 72 1.98 -11.34 -6.81
C ASN A 72 2.98 -10.20 -6.77
N VAL A 73 2.98 -9.36 -7.80
CA VAL A 73 3.96 -8.29 -7.97
C VAL A 73 3.86 -7.25 -6.86
N ILE A 74 2.64 -6.93 -6.43
CA ILE A 74 2.41 -5.94 -5.39
C ILE A 74 2.96 -6.44 -4.05
N GLU A 75 2.64 -7.67 -3.70
CA GLU A 75 3.13 -8.26 -2.45
C GLU A 75 4.63 -8.46 -2.46
N SER A 76 5.20 -8.81 -3.62
CA SER A 76 6.66 -8.96 -3.74
C SER A 76 7.39 -7.65 -3.47
N ARG A 77 6.85 -6.54 -3.95
CA ARG A 77 7.45 -5.22 -3.68
C ARG A 77 7.40 -4.86 -2.21
N LEU A 78 6.28 -5.18 -1.56
CA LEU A 78 6.16 -4.93 -0.12
C LEU A 78 7.13 -5.80 0.67
N GLU A 79 7.31 -7.04 0.25
CA GLU A 79 8.29 -7.93 0.89
C GLU A 79 9.71 -7.38 0.76
N GLU A 80 10.06 -6.85 -0.40
CA GLU A 80 11.36 -6.21 -0.61
C GLU A 80 11.53 -5.00 0.30
N GLN A 81 10.50 -4.18 0.46
CA GLN A 81 10.55 -3.03 1.34
C GLN A 81 10.74 -3.44 2.79
N LEU A 82 10.04 -4.48 3.24
CA LEU A 82 10.22 -5.00 4.59
C LEU A 82 11.64 -5.51 4.81
N ALA A 83 12.20 -6.22 3.84
CA ALA A 83 13.55 -6.71 3.92
C ALA A 83 14.56 -5.57 4.02
N LEU A 84 14.34 -4.49 3.28
CA LEU A 84 15.20 -3.31 3.34
C LEU A 84 15.15 -2.65 4.71
N LEU A 85 13.96 -2.51 5.28
CA LEU A 85 13.80 -1.89 6.59
C LEU A 85 14.52 -2.65 7.68
N SER A 86 14.63 -3.96 7.57
CA SER A 86 15.37 -4.76 8.55
C SER A 86 16.88 -4.59 8.46
N LYS A 87 17.38 -4.09 7.32
CA LYS A 87 18.81 -3.88 7.09
C LYS A 87 19.25 -2.43 7.25
N THR A 88 18.32 -1.52 7.31
CA THR A 88 18.61 -0.08 7.37
C THR A 88 18.04 0.50 8.65
N LYS A 89 18.54 1.67 9.02
CA LYS A 89 17.95 2.40 10.13
C LYS A 89 17.75 3.85 9.72
N SER A 90 16.75 4.47 10.29
CA SER A 90 16.52 5.89 10.09
C SER A 90 17.52 6.68 10.93
N VAL A 91 18.12 7.68 10.34
CA VAL A 91 19.04 8.58 11.04
C VAL A 91 18.64 10.02 10.76
N VAL A 92 19.00 10.90 11.67
CA VAL A 92 18.80 12.32 11.44
C VAL A 92 19.80 12.78 10.39
N PRO A 93 19.34 13.46 9.32
CA PRO A 93 20.28 13.97 8.31
C PRO A 93 21.28 14.92 8.95
N PRO A 94 22.54 14.88 8.55
CA PRO A 94 23.57 15.69 9.19
C PRO A 94 23.38 17.20 9.04
N TRP A 95 22.60 17.63 8.05
CA TRP A 95 22.32 19.05 7.85
C TRP A 95 21.16 19.55 8.68
N LYS A 96 20.44 18.68 9.41
CA LYS A 96 19.36 19.09 10.31
C LYS A 96 19.90 19.28 11.70
N PRO A 97 19.42 20.28 12.45
CA PRO A 97 19.82 20.41 13.85
C PRO A 97 19.31 19.20 14.63
N PRO A 98 20.01 18.84 15.71
CA PRO A 98 19.55 17.75 16.58
C PRO A 98 18.16 18.03 17.11
N VAL A 99 17.42 16.95 17.37
CA VAL A 99 16.10 17.08 17.98
C VAL A 99 16.29 17.21 19.47
N PHE A 100 15.85 18.35 20.03
CA PHE A 100 15.91 18.60 21.45
C PHE A 100 14.51 18.64 22.03
N THR A 101 14.43 18.60 23.34
CA THR A 101 13.16 18.89 24.00
C THR A 101 12.77 20.32 23.69
N LEU A 102 11.49 20.60 23.82
CA LEU A 102 10.98 21.90 23.47
C LEU A 102 11.62 23.03 24.25
N GLU A 103 11.88 22.80 25.50
CA GLU A 103 12.51 23.80 26.35
C GLU A 103 13.88 24.17 25.82
N GLN A 104 14.63 23.19 25.40
CA GLN A 104 15.96 23.47 24.88
C GLN A 104 15.89 24.22 23.56
N GLN A 105 14.92 23.95 22.76
CA GLN A 105 14.77 24.66 21.50
C GLN A 105 14.47 26.12 21.69
N TRP A 106 13.67 26.46 22.67
CA TRP A 106 13.36 27.83 22.92
C TRP A 106 14.56 28.64 23.28
N HIS A 107 15.44 28.07 24.08
CA HIS A 107 16.61 28.80 24.51
C HIS A 107 17.68 28.81 23.46
N SER A 108 17.82 27.74 22.74
CA SER A 108 18.94 27.66 21.83
C SER A 108 18.70 28.45 20.58
N GLN A 109 17.46 28.52 20.09
CA GLN A 109 17.27 29.21 18.89
C GLN A 109 17.34 30.66 19.05
N SER A 110 17.22 31.13 20.18
CA SER A 110 17.42 32.52 20.36
C SER A 110 18.89 32.92 20.19
N THR A 111 19.70 31.97 20.09
CA THR A 111 21.10 32.24 19.78
C THR A 111 21.39 31.99 18.34
#